data_9d5e898cd5fccbfd496f0f1290fbcf88
#
_entry.id   9d5e898cd5fccbfd496f0f1290fbcf88
#
_cell.length_a   1.000
_cell.length_b   1.000
_cell.length_c   1.000
_cell.angle_alpha   90.00
_cell.angle_beta   90.00
_cell.angle_gamma   90.00
#
_symmetry.space_group_name_H-M   'P 1'
#
loop_
_entity.id
_entity.type
_entity.pdbx_description
1 polymer ?
#
loop_
_entity_poly.entity_id
_entity_poly.type
_entity_poly.pdbx_seq_one_letter_code
_entity_poly.pdbx_strand_id
1 'polypeptide(L)'
;MKADDLVSTLFECGIDFATGVPDSLQKDFCFAISAEDSRFKHISATNEGTAIGLAIGYNLASGKPSLVYMQNSGLGNALNPLVSLAHPQVYQIPMVLMIGWRGKPGTADEPQHMTQGMITQGMLDLIQIPYLLVDSQTSLNEVSDFLNHKLSTPTGPLALLISEKTFESAVKVPNQVVSDLMTRERAVQIVTESTPDNTIFVSTTGKLSRELNEIREKAHETGRDFLTVGGMGHASAIALGVALKTTDRCIVCLDGDGAALMHLGIMAMVGESEPENFVHVVLNNGTHESVGAQPIAAKSVSFTQLAESLHYKSVIVLDSEQELSSFFLKINEIAKPCLVEILINSESRSNLSRPSNSPKENKTEFTKFIGVENFR
;
A
#
# COMPACT_ATOMS: atom_id res chain seq x y z
N MET A 1 6.22 -12.20 -21.28
CA MET A 1 5.84 -13.60 -20.95
C MET A 1 4.42 -13.65 -20.40
N LYS A 2 3.73 -14.80 -20.48
CA LYS A 2 2.44 -14.95 -19.83
C LYS A 2 2.61 -15.23 -18.33
N ALA A 3 1.73 -14.68 -17.52
CA ALA A 3 1.76 -14.86 -16.07
C ALA A 3 1.56 -16.35 -15.67
N ASP A 4 0.61 -17.05 -16.30
CA ASP A 4 0.32 -18.46 -16.03
C ASP A 4 1.52 -19.37 -16.32
N ASP A 5 2.31 -19.06 -17.35
CA ASP A 5 3.50 -19.84 -17.68
C ASP A 5 4.58 -19.66 -16.60
N LEU A 6 4.76 -18.44 -16.07
CA LEU A 6 5.67 -18.22 -14.94
C LEU A 6 5.19 -18.91 -13.67
N VAL A 7 3.87 -18.88 -13.38
CA VAL A 7 3.26 -19.63 -12.25
C VAL A 7 3.60 -21.12 -12.37
N SER A 8 3.44 -21.69 -13.56
CA SER A 8 3.78 -23.10 -13.81
C SER A 8 5.27 -23.40 -13.61
N THR A 9 6.14 -22.51 -14.12
CA THR A 9 7.61 -22.64 -13.95
C THR A 9 8.01 -22.60 -12.48
N LEU A 10 7.46 -21.67 -11.70
CA LEU A 10 7.72 -21.56 -10.26
C LEU A 10 7.28 -22.84 -9.52
N PHE A 11 6.10 -23.37 -9.88
CA PHE A 11 5.61 -24.61 -9.27
C PHE A 11 6.51 -25.82 -9.59
N GLU A 12 7.00 -25.92 -10.82
CA GLU A 12 7.95 -26.96 -11.24
C GLU A 12 9.30 -26.84 -10.51
N CYS A 13 9.69 -25.62 -10.10
CA CYS A 13 10.85 -25.39 -9.23
C CYS A 13 10.59 -25.70 -7.74
N GLY A 14 9.43 -26.27 -7.39
CA GLY A 14 9.09 -26.71 -6.04
C GLY A 14 8.47 -25.64 -5.15
N ILE A 15 8.03 -24.52 -5.72
CA ILE A 15 7.40 -23.41 -5.00
C ILE A 15 5.88 -23.56 -5.13
N ASP A 16 5.18 -23.81 -4.03
CA ASP A 16 3.73 -24.02 -4.00
C ASP A 16 3.00 -23.07 -3.02
N PHE A 17 3.72 -22.14 -2.39
CA PHE A 17 3.17 -21.10 -1.52
C PHE A 17 3.64 -19.72 -1.98
N ALA A 18 2.70 -18.77 -2.02
CA ALA A 18 2.96 -17.39 -2.37
C ALA A 18 2.32 -16.44 -1.35
N THR A 19 3.05 -15.40 -1.00
CA THR A 19 2.56 -14.30 -0.15
C THR A 19 3.21 -12.99 -0.57
N GLY A 20 2.61 -11.86 -0.23
CA GLY A 20 3.20 -10.56 -0.57
C GLY A 20 2.19 -9.42 -0.56
N VAL A 21 2.69 -8.24 -0.91
CA VAL A 21 1.89 -7.03 -1.13
C VAL A 21 1.80 -6.79 -2.63
N PRO A 22 0.59 -6.72 -3.22
CA PRO A 22 0.41 -6.57 -4.65
C PRO A 22 1.08 -5.30 -5.21
N ASP A 23 1.70 -5.43 -6.38
CA ASP A 23 2.30 -4.33 -7.14
C ASP A 23 1.75 -4.25 -8.57
N SER A 24 1.69 -3.04 -9.10
CA SER A 24 1.12 -2.77 -10.43
C SER A 24 1.89 -3.43 -11.58
N LEU A 25 3.21 -3.60 -11.47
CA LEU A 25 4.03 -4.31 -12.48
C LEU A 25 3.78 -5.82 -12.50
N GLN A 26 3.26 -6.36 -11.41
CA GLN A 26 3.01 -7.78 -11.20
C GLN A 26 1.51 -8.12 -11.19
N LYS A 27 0.66 -7.17 -11.59
CA LYS A 27 -0.79 -7.31 -11.54
C LYS A 27 -1.30 -8.61 -12.16
N ASP A 28 -0.86 -8.91 -13.40
CA ASP A 28 -1.32 -10.11 -14.11
C ASP A 28 -0.84 -11.40 -13.42
N PHE A 29 0.37 -11.39 -12.86
CA PHE A 29 0.88 -12.48 -12.04
C PHE A 29 0.08 -12.66 -10.73
N CYS A 30 -0.25 -11.57 -10.03
CA CYS A 30 -1.07 -11.64 -8.82
C CYS A 30 -2.46 -12.23 -9.11
N PHE A 31 -3.04 -11.95 -10.28
CA PHE A 31 -4.28 -12.61 -10.70
C PHE A 31 -4.10 -14.11 -10.91
N ALA A 32 -3.03 -14.52 -11.59
CA ALA A 32 -2.78 -15.92 -11.88
C ALA A 32 -2.58 -16.76 -10.61
N ILE A 33 -1.84 -16.25 -9.61
CA ILE A 33 -1.65 -16.99 -8.35
C ILE A 33 -2.88 -16.99 -7.43
N SER A 34 -3.79 -16.02 -7.61
CA SER A 34 -5.01 -15.89 -6.80
C SER A 34 -6.22 -16.61 -7.42
N ALA A 35 -6.08 -17.19 -8.61
CA ALA A 35 -7.15 -17.92 -9.28
C ALA A 35 -7.57 -19.16 -8.47
N GLU A 36 -8.87 -19.52 -8.52
CA GLU A 36 -9.41 -20.67 -7.77
C GLU A 36 -8.77 -22.01 -8.17
N ASP A 37 -8.32 -22.12 -9.42
CA ASP A 37 -7.64 -23.29 -9.97
C ASP A 37 -6.11 -23.19 -9.86
N SER A 38 -5.59 -22.18 -9.20
CA SER A 38 -4.16 -22.02 -8.95
C SER A 38 -3.62 -23.17 -8.11
N ARG A 39 -2.43 -23.65 -8.49
CA ARG A 39 -1.69 -24.65 -7.71
C ARG A 39 -1.05 -24.08 -6.45
N PHE A 40 -0.99 -22.75 -6.33
CA PHE A 40 -0.41 -22.08 -5.20
C PHE A 40 -1.39 -21.94 -4.05
N LYS A 41 -0.92 -22.25 -2.83
CA LYS A 41 -1.55 -21.69 -1.63
C LYS A 41 -1.14 -20.23 -1.53
N HIS A 42 -2.09 -19.32 -1.61
CA HIS A 42 -1.84 -17.87 -1.65
C HIS A 42 -2.44 -17.14 -0.46
N ILE A 43 -1.65 -16.26 0.14
CA ILE A 43 -2.09 -15.35 1.22
C ILE A 43 -1.54 -13.95 0.92
N SER A 44 -2.42 -12.97 0.69
CA SER A 44 -2.03 -11.57 0.64
C SER A 44 -1.59 -11.11 2.03
N ALA A 45 -0.40 -10.51 2.13
CA ALA A 45 0.12 -9.97 3.37
C ALA A 45 -0.30 -8.51 3.56
N THR A 46 -0.37 -8.06 4.80
CA THR A 46 -0.66 -6.66 5.13
C THR A 46 0.54 -5.74 4.88
N ASN A 47 1.76 -6.26 5.05
CA ASN A 47 3.01 -5.57 4.68
C ASN A 47 4.10 -6.59 4.32
N GLU A 48 5.19 -6.12 3.74
CA GLU A 48 6.25 -6.95 3.18
C GLU A 48 7.05 -7.69 4.27
N GLY A 49 7.25 -7.08 5.42
CA GLY A 49 7.90 -7.74 6.57
C GLY A 49 7.10 -8.93 7.08
N THR A 50 5.77 -8.80 7.14
CA THR A 50 4.85 -9.90 7.47
C THR A 50 4.90 -11.01 6.43
N ALA A 51 5.00 -10.65 5.13
CA ALA A 51 5.15 -11.63 4.06
C ALA A 51 6.42 -12.48 4.22
N ILE A 52 7.57 -11.84 4.56
CA ILE A 52 8.80 -12.57 4.88
C ILE A 52 8.58 -13.53 6.06
N GLY A 53 7.91 -13.08 7.13
CA GLY A 53 7.59 -13.92 8.28
C GLY A 53 6.74 -15.14 7.91
N LEU A 54 5.71 -14.98 7.08
CA LEU A 54 4.88 -16.08 6.56
C LEU A 54 5.69 -17.08 5.72
N ALA A 55 6.56 -16.57 4.85
CA ALA A 55 7.44 -17.39 4.02
C ALA A 55 8.42 -18.23 4.87
N ILE A 56 9.00 -17.64 5.91
CA ILE A 56 9.86 -18.34 6.88
C ILE A 56 9.06 -19.47 7.55
N GLY A 57 7.89 -19.16 8.11
CA GLY A 57 7.04 -20.14 8.77
C GLY A 57 6.65 -21.31 7.86
N TYR A 58 6.30 -21.01 6.61
CA TYR A 58 5.97 -22.03 5.61
C TYR A 58 7.17 -22.93 5.29
N ASN A 59 8.36 -22.33 5.10
CA ASN A 59 9.58 -23.11 4.87
C ASN A 59 9.93 -24.02 6.04
N LEU A 60 9.88 -23.51 7.27
CA LEU A 60 10.16 -24.30 8.49
C LEU A 60 9.23 -25.52 8.62
N ALA A 61 8.00 -25.41 8.19
CA ALA A 61 7.00 -26.47 8.28
C ALA A 61 7.02 -27.45 7.11
N SER A 62 7.40 -26.99 5.91
CA SER A 62 7.31 -27.78 4.66
C SER A 62 8.66 -28.20 4.11
N GLY A 63 9.73 -27.54 4.47
CA GLY A 63 11.05 -27.66 3.83
C GLY A 63 11.13 -27.03 2.43
N LYS A 64 10.05 -26.43 1.92
CA LYS A 64 9.98 -25.86 0.57
C LYS A 64 10.27 -24.36 0.57
N PRO A 65 10.86 -23.82 -0.51
CA PRO A 65 10.96 -22.39 -0.70
C PRO A 65 9.56 -21.78 -0.95
N SER A 66 9.38 -20.51 -0.55
CA SER A 66 8.17 -19.74 -0.78
C SER A 66 8.42 -18.62 -1.77
N LEU A 67 7.37 -18.16 -2.46
CA LEU A 67 7.41 -16.93 -3.24
C LEU A 67 6.93 -15.75 -2.38
N VAL A 68 7.71 -14.66 -2.35
CA VAL A 68 7.31 -13.38 -1.75
C VAL A 68 7.34 -12.30 -2.80
N TYR A 69 6.18 -11.76 -3.15
CA TYR A 69 6.08 -10.70 -4.17
C TYR A 69 5.86 -9.33 -3.53
N MET A 70 6.48 -8.31 -4.11
CA MET A 70 6.40 -6.93 -3.62
C MET A 70 6.85 -5.92 -4.68
N GLN A 71 6.51 -4.65 -4.47
CA GLN A 71 7.18 -3.55 -5.16
C GLN A 71 8.57 -3.32 -4.53
N ASN A 72 9.52 -2.79 -5.27
CA ASN A 72 10.86 -2.50 -4.73
C ASN A 72 10.86 -1.51 -3.55
N SER A 73 9.85 -0.66 -3.42
CA SER A 73 9.66 0.18 -2.22
C SER A 73 9.43 -0.64 -0.95
N GLY A 74 8.85 -1.83 -1.08
CA GLY A 74 8.61 -2.76 0.03
C GLY A 74 9.87 -3.41 0.60
N LEU A 75 11.01 -3.35 -0.12
CA LEU A 75 12.30 -3.83 0.42
C LEU A 75 12.65 -3.14 1.74
N GLY A 76 12.27 -1.86 1.92
CA GLY A 76 12.48 -1.16 3.18
C GLY A 76 11.80 -1.85 4.37
N ASN A 77 10.54 -2.29 4.20
CA ASN A 77 9.78 -3.02 5.23
C ASN A 77 10.30 -4.46 5.41
N ALA A 78 10.81 -5.08 4.35
CA ALA A 78 11.31 -6.44 4.35
C ALA A 78 12.76 -6.57 4.86
N LEU A 79 13.53 -5.47 4.88
CA LEU A 79 14.98 -5.50 5.11
C LEU A 79 15.35 -6.19 6.43
N ASN A 80 14.73 -5.79 7.55
CA ASN A 80 15.06 -6.39 8.85
C ASN A 80 14.80 -7.90 8.88
N PRO A 81 13.63 -8.46 8.57
CA PRO A 81 13.44 -9.91 8.59
C PRO A 81 14.27 -10.65 7.53
N LEU A 82 14.62 -10.03 6.40
CA LEU A 82 15.55 -10.63 5.45
C LEU A 82 16.94 -10.82 6.05
N VAL A 83 17.53 -9.78 6.64
CA VAL A 83 18.90 -9.84 7.15
C VAL A 83 19.03 -10.47 8.53
N SER A 84 17.98 -10.39 9.38
CA SER A 84 18.02 -10.87 10.76
C SER A 84 17.44 -12.27 10.94
N LEU A 85 16.71 -12.80 9.95
CA LEU A 85 16.10 -14.13 9.99
C LEU A 85 16.47 -14.97 8.77
N ALA A 86 16.14 -14.54 7.54
CA ALA A 86 16.27 -15.39 6.36
C ALA A 86 17.70 -15.50 5.81
N HIS A 87 18.59 -14.59 6.16
CA HIS A 87 19.93 -14.46 5.61
C HIS A 87 20.77 -15.75 5.76
N PRO A 88 21.72 -16.04 4.82
CA PRO A 88 22.63 -17.19 4.91
C PRO A 88 23.44 -17.28 6.20
N GLN A 89 23.75 -16.16 6.83
CA GLN A 89 24.50 -16.11 8.09
C GLN A 89 23.62 -16.28 9.35
N VAL A 90 22.29 -16.45 9.17
CA VAL A 90 21.33 -16.62 10.28
C VAL A 90 20.63 -17.97 10.16
N TYR A 91 19.41 -18.03 9.62
CA TYR A 91 18.67 -19.28 9.52
C TYR A 91 18.68 -19.92 8.14
N GLN A 92 19.28 -19.28 7.14
CA GLN A 92 19.43 -19.81 5.76
C GLN A 92 18.08 -20.22 5.15
N ILE A 93 17.07 -19.37 5.27
CA ILE A 93 15.72 -19.68 4.78
C ILE A 93 15.63 -19.41 3.28
N PRO A 94 15.45 -20.42 2.42
CA PRO A 94 15.27 -20.21 1.00
C PRO A 94 13.90 -19.62 0.70
N MET A 95 13.88 -18.56 -0.08
CA MET A 95 12.67 -17.95 -0.64
C MET A 95 12.99 -17.21 -1.93
N VAL A 96 12.02 -17.08 -2.80
CA VAL A 96 12.11 -16.28 -4.03
C VAL A 96 11.40 -14.96 -3.82
N LEU A 97 12.14 -13.86 -3.86
CA LEU A 97 11.59 -12.52 -3.82
C LEU A 97 11.27 -12.09 -5.26
N MET A 98 10.00 -11.92 -5.60
CA MET A 98 9.59 -11.34 -6.88
C MET A 98 9.33 -9.85 -6.69
N ILE A 99 10.26 -9.01 -7.16
CA ILE A 99 10.31 -7.58 -6.87
C ILE A 99 10.00 -6.79 -8.12
N GLY A 100 8.88 -6.04 -8.13
CA GLY A 100 8.57 -5.10 -9.18
C GLY A 100 9.50 -3.89 -9.15
N TRP A 101 10.27 -3.67 -10.20
CA TRP A 101 11.29 -2.63 -10.25
C TRP A 101 10.75 -1.30 -10.78
N ARG A 102 10.06 -0.55 -9.91
CA ARG A 102 9.62 0.81 -10.20
C ARG A 102 10.81 1.77 -10.17
N GLY A 103 10.78 2.76 -11.04
CA GLY A 103 11.85 3.75 -11.15
C GLY A 103 13.19 3.18 -11.65
N LYS A 104 13.16 2.08 -12.44
CA LYS A 104 14.35 1.51 -13.08
C LYS A 104 15.15 2.61 -13.79
N PRO A 105 16.48 2.72 -13.58
CA PRO A 105 17.32 3.71 -14.27
C PRO A 105 17.10 3.72 -15.78
N GLY A 106 16.89 4.92 -16.34
CA GLY A 106 16.60 5.10 -17.77
C GLY A 106 15.10 5.01 -18.15
N THR A 107 14.20 4.77 -17.19
CA THR A 107 12.74 4.82 -17.41
C THR A 107 12.12 6.02 -16.71
N ALA A 108 11.04 6.57 -17.29
CA ALA A 108 10.25 7.60 -16.64
C ALA A 108 9.28 6.97 -15.64
N ASP A 109 9.27 7.45 -14.40
CA ASP A 109 8.36 6.99 -13.34
C ASP A 109 8.01 8.15 -12.39
N GLU A 110 7.20 7.88 -11.39
CA GLU A 110 6.79 8.83 -10.36
C GLU A 110 7.99 9.29 -9.50
N PRO A 111 7.99 10.53 -8.98
CA PRO A 111 9.11 11.07 -8.21
C PRO A 111 9.54 10.16 -7.04
N GLN A 112 8.59 9.55 -6.32
CA GLN A 112 8.86 8.65 -5.20
C GLN A 112 9.53 7.34 -5.62
N HIS A 113 9.40 6.93 -6.89
CA HIS A 113 10.01 5.72 -7.40
C HIS A 113 11.45 5.92 -7.89
N MET A 114 11.84 7.15 -8.21
CA MET A 114 13.15 7.42 -8.82
C MET A 114 14.31 6.98 -7.93
N THR A 115 14.33 7.41 -6.68
CA THR A 115 15.37 6.98 -5.72
C THR A 115 15.29 5.49 -5.43
N GLN A 116 14.07 4.96 -5.24
CA GLN A 116 13.87 3.52 -5.00
C GLN A 116 14.42 2.68 -6.14
N GLY A 117 14.16 3.09 -7.39
CA GLY A 117 14.68 2.39 -8.57
C GLY A 117 16.21 2.37 -8.63
N MET A 118 16.84 3.51 -8.34
CA MET A 118 18.30 3.64 -8.35
C MET A 118 19.00 2.77 -7.29
N ILE A 119 18.42 2.64 -6.09
CA ILE A 119 19.08 1.93 -4.97
C ILE A 119 18.75 0.43 -4.93
N THR A 120 17.74 -0.04 -5.68
CA THR A 120 17.21 -1.42 -5.56
C THR A 120 18.30 -2.49 -5.74
N GLN A 121 19.09 -2.42 -6.82
CA GLN A 121 20.16 -3.38 -7.06
C GLN A 121 21.25 -3.29 -5.98
N GLY A 122 21.68 -2.07 -5.65
CA GLY A 122 22.69 -1.85 -4.61
C GLY A 122 22.24 -2.34 -3.22
N MET A 123 20.93 -2.29 -2.91
CA MET A 123 20.40 -2.89 -1.68
C MET A 123 20.51 -4.41 -1.70
N LEU A 124 20.13 -5.07 -2.81
CA LEU A 124 20.25 -6.53 -2.96
C LEU A 124 21.71 -6.98 -2.89
N ASP A 125 22.61 -6.26 -3.56
CA ASP A 125 24.06 -6.52 -3.51
C ASP A 125 24.61 -6.38 -2.09
N LEU A 126 24.24 -5.31 -1.37
CA LEU A 126 24.70 -5.04 0.00
C LEU A 126 24.29 -6.14 0.99
N ILE A 127 23.08 -6.66 0.85
CA ILE A 127 22.56 -7.76 1.70
C ILE A 127 22.82 -9.14 1.07
N GLN A 128 23.63 -9.21 0.03
CA GLN A 128 24.11 -10.44 -0.61
C GLN A 128 22.99 -11.37 -1.12
N ILE A 129 21.87 -10.78 -1.56
CA ILE A 129 20.78 -11.53 -2.20
C ILE A 129 21.05 -11.60 -3.70
N PRO A 130 21.33 -12.80 -4.26
CA PRO A 130 21.49 -12.95 -5.70
C PRO A 130 20.18 -12.69 -6.42
N TYR A 131 20.23 -12.04 -7.60
CA TYR A 131 19.04 -11.72 -8.36
C TYR A 131 19.21 -11.93 -9.86
N LEU A 132 18.11 -12.22 -10.53
CA LEU A 132 17.96 -12.22 -11.98
C LEU A 132 17.12 -11.02 -12.41
N LEU A 133 17.61 -10.27 -13.40
CA LEU A 133 16.78 -9.23 -14.05
C LEU A 133 15.82 -9.92 -15.02
N VAL A 134 14.54 -9.64 -14.87
CA VAL A 134 13.49 -10.23 -15.68
C VAL A 134 12.76 -9.13 -16.43
N ASP A 135 12.74 -9.22 -17.75
CA ASP A 135 12.05 -8.28 -18.64
C ASP A 135 11.30 -9.02 -19.76
N SER A 136 10.81 -8.28 -20.76
CA SER A 136 10.06 -8.86 -21.88
C SER A 136 10.88 -9.80 -22.79
N GLN A 137 12.21 -9.78 -22.70
CA GLN A 137 13.09 -10.63 -23.50
C GLN A 137 13.55 -11.87 -22.73
N THR A 138 13.41 -11.88 -21.41
CA THR A 138 13.82 -13.00 -20.56
C THR A 138 12.93 -14.20 -20.82
N SER A 139 13.53 -15.35 -21.12
CA SER A 139 12.81 -16.61 -21.33
C SER A 139 12.48 -17.30 -20.00
N LEU A 140 11.43 -18.15 -20.00
CA LEU A 140 11.10 -18.98 -18.84
C LEU A 140 12.22 -19.99 -18.52
N ASN A 141 12.96 -20.44 -19.51
CA ASN A 141 14.13 -21.30 -19.29
C ASN A 141 15.22 -20.59 -18.48
N GLU A 142 15.55 -19.33 -18.79
CA GLU A 142 16.51 -18.55 -17.99
C GLU A 142 16.04 -18.39 -16.54
N VAL A 143 14.75 -18.15 -16.32
CA VAL A 143 14.18 -18.10 -14.97
C VAL A 143 14.31 -19.45 -14.26
N SER A 144 13.89 -20.54 -14.92
CA SER A 144 13.97 -21.89 -14.39
C SER A 144 15.41 -22.30 -14.06
N ASP A 145 16.35 -22.04 -14.96
CA ASP A 145 17.78 -22.36 -14.77
C ASP A 145 18.37 -21.61 -13.59
N PHE A 146 18.06 -20.31 -13.47
CA PHE A 146 18.48 -19.49 -12.32
C PHE A 146 17.92 -20.03 -11.00
N LEU A 147 16.62 -20.33 -10.95
CA LEU A 147 15.97 -20.85 -9.76
C LEU A 147 16.52 -22.23 -9.38
N ASN A 148 16.57 -23.17 -10.32
CA ASN A 148 17.08 -24.52 -10.08
C ASN A 148 18.54 -24.51 -9.62
N HIS A 149 19.38 -23.67 -10.24
CA HIS A 149 20.78 -23.53 -9.82
C HIS A 149 20.91 -23.00 -8.39
N LYS A 150 20.13 -21.97 -8.02
CA LYS A 150 20.19 -21.37 -6.69
C LYS A 150 19.49 -22.19 -5.61
N LEU A 151 18.41 -22.88 -5.97
CA LEU A 151 17.66 -23.72 -5.03
C LEU A 151 18.24 -25.14 -4.88
N SER A 152 19.16 -25.56 -5.72
CA SER A 152 19.86 -26.86 -5.57
C SER A 152 20.71 -26.93 -4.30
N THR A 153 21.24 -25.79 -3.85
CA THR A 153 21.95 -25.66 -2.57
C THR A 153 21.42 -24.41 -1.87
N PRO A 154 20.22 -24.49 -1.28
CA PRO A 154 19.54 -23.31 -0.76
C PRO A 154 20.24 -22.79 0.49
N THR A 155 20.76 -21.58 0.40
CA THR A 155 21.48 -20.92 1.51
C THR A 155 20.79 -19.65 2.00
N GLY A 156 19.67 -19.25 1.37
CA GLY A 156 18.93 -18.05 1.75
C GLY A 156 18.04 -17.52 0.63
N PRO A 157 17.59 -16.28 0.74
CA PRO A 157 16.74 -15.61 -0.25
C PRO A 157 17.46 -15.40 -1.59
N LEU A 158 16.67 -15.40 -2.67
CA LEU A 158 17.10 -14.98 -4.01
C LEU A 158 15.98 -14.12 -4.63
N ALA A 159 16.28 -13.32 -5.67
CA ALA A 159 15.31 -12.40 -6.21
C ALA A 159 15.15 -12.50 -7.74
N LEU A 160 13.92 -12.30 -8.20
CA LEU A 160 13.54 -11.99 -9.58
C LEU A 160 13.16 -10.50 -9.61
N LEU A 161 13.96 -9.68 -10.26
CA LEU A 161 13.73 -8.24 -10.36
C LEU A 161 12.98 -7.94 -11.64
N ILE A 162 11.68 -7.69 -11.51
CA ILE A 162 10.71 -7.60 -12.62
C ILE A 162 10.66 -6.20 -13.19
N SER A 163 11.01 -6.05 -14.46
CA SER A 163 10.92 -4.78 -15.19
C SER A 163 9.50 -4.50 -15.69
N GLU A 164 9.24 -3.26 -16.09
CA GLU A 164 8.00 -2.88 -16.77
C GLU A 164 7.79 -3.69 -18.06
N LYS A 165 6.55 -4.02 -18.39
CA LYS A 165 6.16 -4.79 -19.59
C LYS A 165 6.72 -6.22 -19.66
N THR A 166 7.14 -6.79 -18.56
CA THR A 166 7.53 -8.21 -18.48
C THR A 166 6.34 -9.13 -18.78
N PHE A 167 5.17 -8.81 -18.20
CA PHE A 167 3.97 -9.61 -18.40
C PHE A 167 3.12 -9.09 -19.57
N GLU A 168 2.55 -10.03 -20.31
CA GLU A 168 1.50 -9.76 -21.29
C GLU A 168 0.23 -9.42 -20.53
N SER A 169 -0.46 -8.33 -20.92
CA SER A 169 -1.71 -7.95 -20.28
C SER A 169 -2.78 -9.02 -20.47
N ALA A 170 -3.23 -9.61 -19.39
CA ALA A 170 -4.40 -10.49 -19.41
C ALA A 170 -5.67 -9.63 -19.47
N VAL A 171 -6.57 -9.93 -20.41
CA VAL A 171 -7.83 -9.18 -20.68
C VAL A 171 -8.92 -9.43 -19.63
N LYS A 172 -8.62 -10.03 -18.50
CA LYS A 172 -9.63 -10.32 -17.45
C LYS A 172 -9.54 -9.31 -16.32
N VAL A 173 -10.31 -8.25 -16.43
CA VAL A 173 -10.73 -7.49 -15.23
C VAL A 173 -11.78 -8.37 -14.54
N PRO A 174 -11.61 -8.75 -13.27
CA PRO A 174 -12.69 -9.41 -12.52
C PRO A 174 -13.94 -8.56 -12.61
N ASN A 175 -15.11 -9.18 -12.71
CA ASN A 175 -16.38 -8.47 -12.64
C ASN A 175 -16.38 -7.60 -11.38
N GLN A 176 -16.37 -6.28 -11.55
CA GLN A 176 -16.59 -5.38 -10.45
C GLN A 176 -17.97 -5.70 -9.88
N VAL A 177 -18.03 -6.02 -8.62
CA VAL A 177 -19.31 -6.17 -7.92
C VAL A 177 -19.92 -4.78 -7.91
N VAL A 178 -20.96 -4.57 -8.71
CA VAL A 178 -21.74 -3.33 -8.69
C VAL A 178 -22.38 -3.26 -7.31
N SER A 179 -22.05 -2.26 -6.54
CA SER A 179 -22.56 -1.98 -5.20
C SER A 179 -23.27 -0.63 -5.25
N ASP A 180 -24.36 -0.49 -4.52
CA ASP A 180 -25.07 0.79 -4.35
C ASP A 180 -24.29 1.80 -3.49
N LEU A 181 -23.13 1.42 -2.96
CA LEU A 181 -22.26 2.28 -2.18
C LEU A 181 -21.64 3.39 -3.06
N MET A 182 -21.35 4.52 -2.44
CA MET A 182 -20.69 5.65 -3.12
C MET A 182 -19.25 5.30 -3.55
N THR A 183 -18.74 6.02 -4.52
CA THR A 183 -17.34 5.93 -4.92
C THR A 183 -16.42 6.61 -3.89
N ARG A 184 -15.14 6.25 -3.85
CA ARG A 184 -14.14 6.93 -3.01
C ARG A 184 -14.08 8.44 -3.30
N GLU A 185 -14.04 8.82 -4.58
CA GLU A 185 -14.00 10.23 -4.98
C GLU A 185 -15.21 11.00 -4.43
N ARG A 186 -16.41 10.40 -4.51
CA ARG A 186 -17.62 11.03 -3.98
C ARG A 186 -17.56 11.17 -2.45
N ALA A 187 -17.11 10.14 -1.73
CA ALA A 187 -16.93 10.19 -0.29
C ALA A 187 -15.94 11.30 0.11
N VAL A 188 -14.78 11.38 -0.55
CA VAL A 188 -13.78 12.43 -0.29
C VAL A 188 -14.34 13.81 -0.58
N GLN A 189 -15.12 13.99 -1.65
CA GLN A 189 -15.77 15.26 -1.98
C GLN A 189 -16.74 15.70 -0.86
N ILE A 190 -17.60 14.80 -0.38
CA ILE A 190 -18.56 15.11 0.69
C ILE A 190 -17.82 15.47 1.98
N VAL A 191 -16.80 14.69 2.34
CA VAL A 191 -15.97 14.97 3.53
C VAL A 191 -15.34 16.35 3.45
N THR A 192 -14.76 16.72 2.32
CA THR A 192 -14.11 18.03 2.14
C THR A 192 -15.08 19.20 2.11
N GLU A 193 -16.27 19.02 1.50
CA GLU A 193 -17.31 20.05 1.42
C GLU A 193 -18.07 20.25 2.73
N SER A 194 -18.12 19.22 3.58
CA SER A 194 -18.89 19.24 4.83
C SER A 194 -18.05 19.59 6.07
N THR A 195 -16.73 19.59 5.96
CA THR A 195 -15.85 19.99 7.08
C THR A 195 -15.65 21.51 7.13
N PRO A 196 -15.38 22.09 8.33
CA PRO A 196 -15.01 23.50 8.44
C PRO A 196 -13.80 23.87 7.57
N ASP A 197 -13.79 25.11 7.06
CA ASP A 197 -12.74 25.60 6.12
C ASP A 197 -11.31 25.54 6.66
N ASN A 198 -11.12 25.56 7.97
CA ASN A 198 -9.80 25.48 8.60
C ASN A 198 -9.34 24.04 8.86
N THR A 199 -10.09 23.01 8.43
CA THR A 199 -9.71 21.62 8.57
C THR A 199 -8.46 21.31 7.74
N ILE A 200 -7.56 20.53 8.31
CA ILE A 200 -6.33 20.08 7.67
C ILE A 200 -6.48 18.61 7.26
N PHE A 201 -6.18 18.30 6.01
CA PHE A 201 -6.20 16.92 5.52
C PHE A 201 -4.79 16.39 5.29
N VAL A 202 -4.57 15.15 5.69
CA VAL A 202 -3.42 14.34 5.33
C VAL A 202 -3.94 13.10 4.63
N SER A 203 -3.62 12.91 3.36
CA SER A 203 -4.15 11.80 2.58
C SER A 203 -3.12 10.70 2.34
N THR A 204 -3.56 9.45 2.30
CA THR A 204 -2.71 8.32 1.90
C THR A 204 -2.34 8.39 0.43
N THR A 205 -1.26 7.71 0.06
CA THR A 205 -0.72 7.71 -1.31
C THR A 205 -1.68 7.10 -2.34
N GLY A 206 -1.47 7.42 -3.61
CA GLY A 206 -2.16 6.81 -4.74
C GLY A 206 -3.32 7.62 -5.28
N LYS A 207 -4.40 6.96 -5.68
CA LYS A 207 -5.57 7.60 -6.29
C LYS A 207 -6.28 8.57 -5.34
N LEU A 208 -6.34 8.25 -4.06
CA LEU A 208 -6.99 9.08 -3.05
C LEU A 208 -6.38 10.50 -2.97
N SER A 209 -5.05 10.60 -2.92
CA SER A 209 -4.37 11.90 -2.95
C SER A 209 -4.65 12.67 -4.24
N ARG A 210 -4.78 11.99 -5.37
CA ARG A 210 -5.10 12.61 -6.67
C ARG A 210 -6.54 13.11 -6.71
N GLU A 211 -7.49 12.33 -6.21
CA GLU A 211 -8.91 12.70 -6.09
C GLU A 211 -9.06 13.95 -5.20
N LEU A 212 -8.42 13.94 -4.03
CA LEU A 212 -8.41 15.09 -3.12
C LEU A 212 -7.83 16.34 -3.82
N ASN A 213 -6.71 16.21 -4.52
CA ASN A 213 -6.09 17.31 -5.25
C ASN A 213 -7.02 17.89 -6.32
N GLU A 214 -7.65 17.03 -7.16
CA GLU A 214 -8.58 17.52 -8.20
C GLU A 214 -9.83 18.19 -7.60
N ILE A 215 -10.35 17.69 -6.47
CA ILE A 215 -11.46 18.33 -5.75
C ILE A 215 -11.04 19.74 -5.31
N ARG A 216 -9.84 19.89 -4.72
CA ARG A 216 -9.32 21.19 -4.31
C ARG A 216 -9.02 22.13 -5.46
N GLU A 217 -8.50 21.62 -6.58
CA GLU A 217 -8.28 22.41 -7.81
C GLU A 217 -9.62 22.98 -8.35
N LYS A 218 -10.67 22.18 -8.39
CA LYS A 218 -12.01 22.61 -8.81
C LYS A 218 -12.62 23.67 -7.88
N ALA A 219 -12.33 23.58 -6.59
CA ALA A 219 -12.77 24.54 -5.57
C ALA A 219 -11.87 25.79 -5.46
N HIS A 220 -10.75 25.86 -6.20
CA HIS A 220 -9.71 26.90 -6.06
C HIS A 220 -9.10 26.96 -4.64
N GLU A 221 -8.91 25.82 -4.00
CA GLU A 221 -8.45 25.65 -2.61
C GLU A 221 -7.17 24.81 -2.50
N THR A 222 -6.26 24.93 -3.44
CA THR A 222 -5.00 24.17 -3.47
C THR A 222 -4.06 24.56 -2.32
N GLY A 223 -3.12 23.68 -1.97
CA GLY A 223 -2.06 23.95 -0.99
C GLY A 223 -2.46 23.77 0.48
N ARG A 224 -3.69 23.36 0.76
CA ARG A 224 -4.23 23.18 2.14
C ARG A 224 -3.96 21.79 2.72
N ASP A 225 -3.70 20.81 1.87
CA ASP A 225 -3.65 19.40 2.24
C ASP A 225 -2.24 18.82 2.04
N PHE A 226 -1.85 17.89 2.90
CA PHE A 226 -0.63 17.11 2.69
C PHE A 226 -0.94 15.84 1.90
N LEU A 227 -0.47 15.83 0.66
CA LEU A 227 -0.70 14.75 -0.29
C LEU A 227 0.49 13.79 -0.27
N THR A 228 0.36 12.63 0.40
CA THR A 228 1.47 11.68 0.39
C THR A 228 1.61 11.04 -1.00
N VAL A 229 2.83 11.00 -1.52
CA VAL A 229 3.12 10.43 -2.85
C VAL A 229 3.64 8.99 -2.77
N GLY A 230 4.10 8.57 -1.61
CA GLY A 230 4.64 7.23 -1.35
C GLY A 230 4.55 6.90 0.13
N GLY A 231 5.23 5.83 0.60
CA GLY A 231 5.18 5.45 2.01
C GLY A 231 3.79 5.02 2.47
N MET A 232 3.13 4.15 1.72
CA MET A 232 1.81 3.60 2.06
C MET A 232 1.77 3.14 3.52
N GLY A 233 0.68 3.45 4.22
CA GLY A 233 0.48 3.11 5.63
C GLY A 233 1.06 4.12 6.64
N HIS A 234 1.67 5.23 6.19
CA HIS A 234 2.24 6.25 7.08
C HIS A 234 1.40 7.54 7.19
N ALA A 235 0.31 7.67 6.44
CA ALA A 235 -0.50 8.89 6.45
C ALA A 235 -1.05 9.21 7.84
N SER A 236 -1.54 8.21 8.57
CA SER A 236 -2.04 8.36 9.93
C SER A 236 -0.96 8.77 10.93
N ALA A 237 0.27 8.27 10.78
CA ALA A 237 1.40 8.72 11.59
C ALA A 237 1.78 10.19 11.32
N ILE A 238 1.79 10.59 10.04
CA ILE A 238 2.03 11.98 9.63
C ILE A 238 0.94 12.88 10.20
N ALA A 239 -0.32 12.49 10.05
CA ALA A 239 -1.47 13.24 10.56
C ALA A 239 -1.45 13.38 12.09
N LEU A 240 -1.07 12.31 12.83
CA LEU A 240 -0.86 12.38 14.27
C LEU A 240 0.23 13.41 14.62
N GLY A 241 1.37 13.37 13.93
CA GLY A 241 2.45 14.35 14.14
C GLY A 241 1.99 15.80 13.93
N VAL A 242 1.14 16.04 12.92
CA VAL A 242 0.51 17.36 12.69
C VAL A 242 -0.46 17.70 13.83
N ALA A 243 -1.32 16.78 14.25
CA ALA A 243 -2.32 16.96 15.29
C ALA A 243 -1.69 17.35 16.65
N LEU A 244 -0.58 16.71 17.01
CA LEU A 244 0.14 17.00 18.26
C LEU A 244 0.71 18.42 18.32
N LYS A 245 0.93 19.06 17.17
CA LYS A 245 1.50 20.43 17.11
C LYS A 245 0.46 21.48 16.77
N THR A 246 -0.54 21.17 15.98
CA THR A 246 -1.58 22.12 15.50
C THR A 246 -2.88 21.82 16.25
N THR A 247 -3.00 22.30 17.47
CA THR A 247 -4.10 21.93 18.40
C THR A 247 -5.39 22.72 18.20
N ASP A 248 -5.35 23.82 17.45
CA ASP A 248 -6.48 24.74 17.21
C ASP A 248 -7.29 24.39 15.95
N ARG A 249 -6.93 23.33 15.24
CA ARG A 249 -7.58 22.87 14.01
C ARG A 249 -7.89 21.38 14.04
N CYS A 250 -8.96 21.00 13.38
CA CYS A 250 -9.26 19.58 13.14
C CYS A 250 -8.32 18.99 12.09
N ILE A 251 -7.70 17.85 12.40
CA ILE A 251 -6.83 17.10 11.50
C ILE A 251 -7.56 15.84 11.05
N VAL A 252 -7.80 15.74 9.76
CA VAL A 252 -8.45 14.58 9.13
C VAL A 252 -7.39 13.78 8.35
N CYS A 253 -7.14 12.56 8.80
CA CYS A 253 -6.37 11.58 8.04
C CYS A 253 -7.33 10.85 7.10
N LEU A 254 -7.13 10.98 5.78
CA LEU A 254 -7.83 10.19 4.77
C LEU A 254 -6.96 8.97 4.42
N ASP A 255 -7.37 7.80 4.86
CA ASP A 255 -6.64 6.55 4.64
C ASP A 255 -7.50 5.53 3.88
N GLY A 256 -6.87 4.56 3.25
CA GLY A 256 -7.54 3.40 2.69
C GLY A 256 -7.39 2.19 3.63
N ASP A 257 -8.31 1.25 3.54
CA ASP A 257 -8.31 0.02 4.34
C ASP A 257 -6.98 -0.75 4.27
N GLY A 258 -6.45 -0.96 3.06
CA GLY A 258 -5.15 -1.64 2.87
C GLY A 258 -3.97 -0.85 3.44
N ALA A 259 -4.00 0.49 3.33
CA ALA A 259 -2.95 1.34 3.88
C ALA A 259 -3.01 1.37 5.41
N ALA A 260 -4.20 1.48 6.01
CA ALA A 260 -4.39 1.42 7.46
C ALA A 260 -3.90 0.09 8.04
N LEU A 261 -4.14 -1.04 7.35
CA LEU A 261 -3.67 -2.36 7.78
C LEU A 261 -2.15 -2.52 7.68
N MET A 262 -1.48 -1.80 6.78
CA MET A 262 -0.04 -1.97 6.57
C MET A 262 0.78 -1.66 7.82
N HIS A 263 0.39 -0.64 8.57
CA HIS A 263 1.03 -0.22 9.81
C HIS A 263 0.00 0.00 10.93
N LEU A 264 -0.86 -0.98 11.15
CA LEU A 264 -1.99 -0.93 12.09
C LEU A 264 -1.61 -0.46 13.52
N GLY A 265 -0.39 -0.70 13.95
CA GLY A 265 0.13 -0.27 15.26
C GLY A 265 0.07 1.24 15.50
N ILE A 266 -0.06 2.07 14.45
CA ILE A 266 -0.25 3.51 14.61
C ILE A 266 -1.56 3.87 15.33
N MET A 267 -2.61 3.06 15.15
CA MET A 267 -3.87 3.28 15.84
C MET A 267 -3.73 3.21 17.37
N ALA A 268 -2.85 2.33 17.88
CA ALA A 268 -2.53 2.28 19.31
C ALA A 268 -1.84 3.57 19.77
N MET A 269 -0.92 4.11 18.98
CA MET A 269 -0.25 5.38 19.29
C MET A 269 -1.25 6.56 19.31
N VAL A 270 -2.21 6.58 18.39
CA VAL A 270 -3.26 7.60 18.36
C VAL A 270 -4.12 7.51 19.63
N GLY A 271 -4.55 6.30 19.99
CA GLY A 271 -5.36 6.09 21.20
C GLY A 271 -4.62 6.49 22.49
N GLU A 272 -3.34 6.11 22.62
CA GLU A 272 -2.52 6.46 23.78
C GLU A 272 -2.19 7.95 23.86
N SER A 273 -2.01 8.61 22.70
CA SER A 273 -1.72 10.05 22.63
C SER A 273 -2.95 10.94 22.87
N GLU A 274 -4.14 10.38 22.75
CA GLU A 274 -5.44 11.04 22.93
C GLU A 274 -5.56 12.45 22.28
N PRO A 275 -5.20 12.63 21.00
CA PRO A 275 -5.26 13.96 20.37
C PRO A 275 -6.71 14.44 20.25
N GLU A 276 -7.02 15.61 20.82
CA GLU A 276 -8.39 16.17 20.88
C GLU A 276 -8.88 16.73 19.54
N ASN A 277 -8.10 16.66 18.50
CA ASN A 277 -8.35 17.23 17.18
C ASN A 277 -8.17 16.26 16.02
N PHE A 278 -7.98 14.97 16.28
CA PHE A 278 -7.64 13.96 15.25
C PHE A 278 -8.84 13.10 14.82
N VAL A 279 -9.05 13.03 13.52
CA VAL A 279 -10.08 12.18 12.89
C VAL A 279 -9.39 11.24 11.90
N HIS A 280 -9.52 9.94 12.11
CA HIS A 280 -9.03 8.90 11.20
C HIS A 280 -10.18 8.40 10.34
N VAL A 281 -10.19 8.76 9.07
CA VAL A 281 -11.15 8.28 8.08
C VAL A 281 -10.52 7.09 7.35
N VAL A 282 -11.17 5.93 7.41
CA VAL A 282 -10.80 4.74 6.67
C VAL A 282 -11.82 4.47 5.57
N LEU A 283 -11.42 4.69 4.32
CA LEU A 283 -12.21 4.40 3.13
C LEU A 283 -12.06 2.91 2.79
N ASN A 284 -13.11 2.12 3.09
CA ASN A 284 -13.06 0.67 3.03
C ASN A 284 -13.84 0.12 1.82
N ASN A 285 -13.11 -0.42 0.83
CA ASN A 285 -13.67 -1.16 -0.30
C ASN A 285 -13.30 -2.65 -0.30
N GLY A 286 -12.55 -3.13 0.69
CA GLY A 286 -12.11 -4.51 0.85
C GLY A 286 -11.12 -5.00 -0.22
N THR A 287 -10.50 -4.10 -1.00
CA THR A 287 -9.64 -4.48 -2.13
C THR A 287 -8.46 -3.54 -2.34
N HIS A 288 -7.38 -4.08 -2.90
CA HIS A 288 -6.27 -3.29 -3.46
C HIS A 288 -6.65 -2.80 -4.88
N GLU A 289 -7.49 -1.79 -4.97
CA GLU A 289 -8.06 -1.28 -6.22
C GLU A 289 -6.98 -0.87 -7.24
N SER A 290 -5.92 -0.18 -6.81
CA SER A 290 -4.86 0.35 -7.69
C SER A 290 -4.04 -0.73 -8.40
N VAL A 291 -4.11 -1.98 -7.92
CA VAL A 291 -3.37 -3.13 -8.46
C VAL A 291 -4.31 -4.24 -8.94
N GLY A 292 -5.54 -3.86 -9.33
CA GLY A 292 -6.49 -4.76 -9.97
C GLY A 292 -7.52 -5.38 -9.02
N ALA A 293 -7.87 -4.68 -7.94
CA ALA A 293 -8.90 -5.11 -6.99
C ALA A 293 -8.61 -6.48 -6.34
N GLN A 294 -7.34 -6.79 -6.09
CA GLN A 294 -6.96 -7.97 -5.31
C GLN A 294 -7.57 -7.90 -3.91
N PRO A 295 -8.13 -8.99 -3.37
CA PRO A 295 -8.69 -8.99 -2.03
C PRO A 295 -7.61 -8.72 -0.98
N ILE A 296 -7.96 -7.93 0.02
CA ILE A 296 -7.11 -7.67 1.18
C ILE A 296 -7.64 -8.40 2.42
N ALA A 297 -6.82 -8.48 3.45
CA ALA A 297 -7.24 -9.04 4.75
C ALA A 297 -8.32 -8.20 5.46
N ALA A 298 -8.62 -6.98 4.96
CA ALA A 298 -9.57 -6.05 5.58
C ALA A 298 -11.00 -6.55 5.64
N LYS A 299 -11.42 -7.49 4.78
CA LYS A 299 -12.78 -8.05 4.82
C LYS A 299 -13.15 -8.69 6.16
N SER A 300 -12.17 -9.18 6.91
CA SER A 300 -12.35 -9.81 8.23
C SER A 300 -12.06 -8.84 9.38
N VAL A 301 -11.67 -7.61 9.11
CA VAL A 301 -11.29 -6.63 10.12
C VAL A 301 -12.43 -5.63 10.34
N SER A 302 -12.85 -5.46 11.58
CA SER A 302 -13.69 -4.34 12.00
C SER A 302 -12.81 -3.21 12.52
N PHE A 303 -12.63 -2.18 11.73
CA PHE A 303 -11.84 -1.01 12.15
C PHE A 303 -12.46 -0.30 13.35
N THR A 304 -13.80 -0.33 13.48
CA THR A 304 -14.49 0.26 14.62
C THR A 304 -14.18 -0.48 15.91
N GLN A 305 -14.29 -1.82 15.94
CA GLN A 305 -13.94 -2.61 17.13
C GLN A 305 -12.46 -2.46 17.51
N LEU A 306 -11.57 -2.38 16.52
CA LEU A 306 -10.16 -2.10 16.78
C LEU A 306 -9.97 -0.74 17.42
N ALA A 307 -10.58 0.32 16.87
CA ALA A 307 -10.47 1.67 17.41
C ALA A 307 -11.05 1.78 18.83
N GLU A 308 -12.19 1.14 19.11
CA GLU A 308 -12.77 1.06 20.47
C GLU A 308 -11.77 0.42 21.45
N SER A 309 -11.16 -0.72 21.07
CA SER A 309 -10.19 -1.41 21.92
C SER A 309 -8.88 -0.63 22.12
N LEU A 310 -8.59 0.31 21.23
CA LEU A 310 -7.41 1.18 21.23
C LEU A 310 -7.74 2.60 21.73
N HIS A 311 -8.83 2.78 22.49
CA HIS A 311 -9.20 4.02 23.19
C HIS A 311 -9.52 5.23 22.29
N TYR A 312 -9.97 5.01 21.06
CA TYR A 312 -10.62 6.07 20.32
C TYR A 312 -11.92 6.47 21.03
N LYS A 313 -12.16 7.77 21.18
CA LYS A 313 -13.31 8.28 21.95
C LYS A 313 -14.63 8.23 21.18
N SER A 314 -14.54 8.23 19.85
CA SER A 314 -15.69 8.06 18.98
C SER A 314 -15.35 7.14 17.83
N VAL A 315 -16.29 6.26 17.47
CA VAL A 315 -16.17 5.34 16.34
C VAL A 315 -17.50 5.27 15.61
N ILE A 316 -17.49 5.30 14.28
CA ILE A 316 -18.70 5.23 13.46
C ILE A 316 -18.42 4.57 12.12
N VAL A 317 -19.44 3.87 11.58
CA VAL A 317 -19.49 3.38 10.20
C VAL A 317 -20.51 4.20 9.44
N LEU A 318 -20.17 4.68 8.24
CA LEU A 318 -21.04 5.46 7.37
C LEU A 318 -21.03 4.86 5.97
N ASP A 319 -22.20 4.76 5.32
CA ASP A 319 -22.34 4.18 3.98
C ASP A 319 -23.21 5.02 3.03
N SER A 320 -23.84 6.08 3.53
CA SER A 320 -24.69 6.98 2.74
C SER A 320 -24.16 8.41 2.70
N GLU A 321 -24.42 9.09 1.58
CA GLU A 321 -24.01 10.50 1.38
C GLU A 321 -24.60 11.43 2.43
N GLN A 322 -25.89 11.20 2.81
CA GLN A 322 -26.58 12.04 3.76
C GLN A 322 -25.99 11.91 5.18
N GLU A 323 -25.72 10.70 5.63
CA GLU A 323 -25.10 10.47 6.94
C GLU A 323 -23.69 11.04 6.98
N LEU A 324 -22.92 10.83 5.91
CA LEU A 324 -21.57 11.36 5.78
C LEU A 324 -21.54 12.89 5.90
N SER A 325 -22.36 13.58 5.11
CA SER A 325 -22.47 15.05 5.18
C SER A 325 -22.91 15.52 6.56
N SER A 326 -23.96 14.90 7.12
CA SER A 326 -24.50 15.28 8.44
C SER A 326 -23.50 15.10 9.57
N PHE A 327 -22.65 14.07 9.49
CA PHE A 327 -21.61 13.80 10.48
C PHE A 327 -20.49 14.85 10.40
N PHE A 328 -19.96 15.10 9.18
CA PHE A 328 -18.82 16.01 9.02
C PHE A 328 -19.15 17.49 9.22
N LEU A 329 -20.41 17.90 9.01
CA LEU A 329 -20.89 19.22 9.41
C LEU A 329 -20.78 19.48 10.93
N LYS A 330 -20.81 18.41 11.74
CA LYS A 330 -20.73 18.48 13.21
C LYS A 330 -19.40 17.97 13.75
N ILE A 331 -18.38 17.82 12.91
CA ILE A 331 -17.12 17.16 13.28
C ILE A 331 -16.42 17.81 14.49
N ASN A 332 -16.59 19.11 14.69
CA ASN A 332 -16.03 19.81 15.85
C ASN A 332 -16.69 19.45 17.18
N GLU A 333 -17.92 18.95 17.15
CA GLU A 333 -18.69 18.52 18.34
C GLU A 333 -18.38 17.07 18.75
N ILE A 334 -17.75 16.31 17.87
CA ILE A 334 -17.45 14.88 18.08
C ILE A 334 -16.19 14.73 18.95
N ALA A 335 -16.27 13.84 19.95
CA ALA A 335 -15.13 13.52 20.81
C ALA A 335 -13.99 12.85 19.99
N LYS A 336 -12.76 13.25 20.24
CA LYS A 336 -11.56 12.79 19.52
C LYS A 336 -10.53 12.17 20.47
N PRO A 337 -9.68 11.28 19.99
CA PRO A 337 -9.57 10.81 18.60
C PRO A 337 -10.83 10.08 18.14
N CYS A 338 -11.20 10.30 16.87
CA CYS A 338 -12.38 9.69 16.26
C CYS A 338 -11.98 8.83 15.08
N LEU A 339 -12.53 7.61 14.95
CA LEU A 339 -12.44 6.81 13.74
C LEU A 339 -13.75 6.85 12.98
N VAL A 340 -13.68 7.11 11.69
CA VAL A 340 -14.79 7.06 10.74
C VAL A 340 -14.48 6.04 9.67
N GLU A 341 -15.15 4.89 9.68
CA GLU A 341 -15.08 3.92 8.60
C GLU A 341 -16.15 4.27 7.57
N ILE A 342 -15.76 4.53 6.33
CA ILE A 342 -16.69 4.82 5.24
C ILE A 342 -16.69 3.63 4.28
N LEU A 343 -17.83 2.98 4.14
CA LEU A 343 -18.00 1.89 3.19
C LEU A 343 -18.19 2.47 1.78
N ILE A 344 -17.34 2.07 0.87
CA ILE A 344 -17.32 2.55 -0.51
C ILE A 344 -17.29 1.39 -1.50
N ASN A 345 -17.68 1.64 -2.74
CA ASN A 345 -17.47 0.69 -3.82
C ASN A 345 -16.01 0.70 -4.33
N SER A 346 -15.66 -0.25 -5.19
CA SER A 346 -14.32 -0.37 -5.78
C SER A 346 -14.16 0.36 -7.11
N GLU A 347 -15.11 1.23 -7.49
CA GLU A 347 -15.04 1.98 -8.73
C GLU A 347 -14.11 3.19 -8.62
N SER A 348 -13.34 3.43 -9.68
CA SER A 348 -12.54 4.64 -9.81
C SER A 348 -12.37 5.07 -11.24
N ARG A 349 -12.22 6.36 -11.47
CA ARG A 349 -11.94 6.91 -12.80
C ARG A 349 -10.55 6.48 -13.29
N SER A 350 -10.45 6.21 -14.58
CA SER A 350 -9.16 5.91 -15.24
C SER A 350 -8.36 7.18 -15.59
N ASN A 351 -9.01 8.35 -15.67
CA ASN A 351 -8.44 9.61 -16.12
C ASN A 351 -8.07 10.58 -14.99
N LEU A 352 -7.77 10.06 -13.79
CA LEU A 352 -7.27 10.87 -12.69
C LEU A 352 -5.92 11.50 -13.04
N SER A 353 -5.85 12.84 -13.00
CA SER A 353 -4.63 13.58 -13.21
C SER A 353 -3.66 13.41 -12.03
N ARG A 354 -2.40 13.73 -12.28
CA ARG A 354 -1.41 13.89 -11.21
C ARG A 354 -1.46 15.33 -10.72
N PRO A 355 -1.19 15.58 -9.41
CA PRO A 355 -1.01 16.94 -8.93
C PRO A 355 0.01 17.67 -9.82
N SER A 356 -0.31 18.91 -10.20
CA SER A 356 0.58 19.77 -10.98
C SER A 356 1.81 20.21 -10.18
N ASN A 357 1.65 20.33 -8.86
CA ASN A 357 2.71 20.70 -7.94
C ASN A 357 3.60 19.51 -7.58
N SER A 358 4.91 19.75 -7.54
CA SER A 358 5.86 18.76 -7.03
C SER A 358 5.63 18.48 -5.52
N PRO A 359 6.08 17.33 -4.99
CA PRO A 359 6.00 17.04 -3.55
C PRO A 359 6.66 18.12 -2.68
N LYS A 360 7.72 18.76 -3.17
CA LYS A 360 8.40 19.86 -2.47
C LYS A 360 7.54 21.11 -2.40
N GLU A 361 6.85 21.46 -3.47
CA GLU A 361 5.92 22.58 -3.52
C GLU A 361 4.70 22.31 -2.64
N ASN A 362 4.10 21.12 -2.70
CA ASN A 362 3.00 20.73 -1.82
C ASN A 362 3.40 20.85 -0.34
N LYS A 363 4.58 20.37 0.04
CA LYS A 363 5.11 20.57 1.41
C LYS A 363 5.17 22.05 1.77
N THR A 364 5.70 22.90 0.89
CA THR A 364 5.88 24.34 1.15
C THR A 364 4.55 25.05 1.34
N GLU A 365 3.58 24.77 0.47
CA GLU A 365 2.23 25.33 0.55
C GLU A 365 1.49 24.85 1.79
N PHE A 366 1.54 23.55 2.07
CA PHE A 366 0.96 22.96 3.27
C PHE A 366 1.52 23.58 4.56
N THR A 367 2.83 23.71 4.67
CA THR A 367 3.46 24.30 5.86
C THR A 367 3.11 25.77 6.04
N LYS A 368 2.99 26.52 4.95
CA LYS A 368 2.48 27.89 4.97
C LYS A 368 1.03 27.94 5.45
N PHE A 369 0.18 27.06 4.95
CA PHE A 369 -1.25 26.98 5.33
C PHE A 369 -1.42 26.69 6.82
N ILE A 370 -0.61 25.83 7.41
CA ILE A 370 -0.66 25.52 8.85
C ILE A 370 0.08 26.55 9.73
N GLY A 371 0.61 27.65 9.15
CA GLY A 371 1.19 28.76 9.88
C GLY A 371 2.66 28.61 10.27
N VAL A 372 3.42 27.74 9.60
CA VAL A 372 4.86 27.60 9.82
C VAL A 372 5.61 28.59 8.94
N GLU A 373 6.03 29.74 9.53
CA GLU A 373 6.64 30.85 8.78
C GLU A 373 8.11 30.64 8.40
N ASN A 374 8.85 29.78 9.09
CA ASN A 374 10.29 29.59 8.86
C ASN A 374 10.69 28.13 8.81
N PHE A 375 10.69 27.55 7.62
CA PHE A 375 11.42 26.29 7.37
C PHE A 375 12.90 26.62 7.12
N ARG A 376 13.74 26.38 8.13
CA ARG A 376 15.20 26.38 7.96
C ARG A 376 15.69 25.05 7.43
#